data_a0fb1f35e5e87839d08a8f1f1ce744b9
#
_entry.id   a0fb1f35e5e87839d08a8f1f1ce744b9
#
_cell.length_a   1.000
_cell.length_b   1.000
_cell.length_c   1.000
_cell.angle_alpha   90.00
_cell.angle_beta   90.00
_cell.angle_gamma   90.00
#
_symmetry.space_group_name_H-M   'P 1'
#
loop_
_entity.id
_entity.type
_entity.pdbx_description
1 polymer ?
#
loop_
_entity_poly.entity_id
_entity_poly.type
_entity_poly.pdbx_seq_one_letter_code
_entity_poly.pdbx_strand_id
1 'polypeptide(L)'
;VSNYNNRYLDLAKLVQSDESPDTFPFETSNYPYGIYQNLFQTIDGVVDTNTEDWVDYKPIIDKFNWGGKVYTPIVDVNPATLLWYRKSIIEENGFDDPWELFEKGEWTWSKCIEMARKFTDPDNAKYAFDGYGLDHAFIATTGKPLIGLESGKLVSNLYDANIEKCMDMLRTFDDTQEQLRYPREIENNWTP
;
A
#
# COMPACT_ATOMS: atom_id res chain seq x y z
N VAL A 1 -1.94 25.35 14.64
CA VAL A 1 -2.08 23.90 14.41
C VAL A 1 -2.38 23.70 12.93
N SER A 2 -1.47 23.02 12.22
CA SER A 2 -1.67 22.70 10.81
C SER A 2 -2.76 21.64 10.64
N ASN A 3 -3.57 21.73 9.58
CA ASN A 3 -4.48 20.66 9.23
C ASN A 3 -3.77 19.64 8.30
N TYR A 4 -4.36 18.46 8.17
CA TYR A 4 -3.78 17.38 7.39
C TYR A 4 -3.44 17.79 5.93
N ASN A 5 -4.29 18.57 5.28
CA ASN A 5 -4.12 18.95 3.88
C ASN A 5 -2.97 19.96 3.66
N ASN A 6 -2.68 20.80 4.65
CA ASN A 6 -1.70 21.88 4.53
C ASN A 6 -0.37 21.58 5.25
N ARG A 7 -0.21 20.41 5.88
CA ARG A 7 0.93 20.09 6.75
C ARG A 7 2.30 20.28 6.10
N TYR A 8 2.45 19.96 4.83
CA TYR A 8 3.72 20.13 4.11
C TYR A 8 3.97 21.58 3.69
N LEU A 9 2.92 22.30 3.34
CA LEU A 9 3.03 23.74 3.07
C LEU A 9 3.41 24.51 4.36
N ASP A 10 2.83 24.15 5.47
CA ASP A 10 3.14 24.76 6.75
C ASP A 10 4.54 24.37 7.23
N LEU A 11 4.97 23.12 7.01
CA LEU A 11 6.36 22.72 7.24
C LEU A 11 7.33 23.56 6.40
N ALA A 12 7.04 23.74 5.11
CA ALA A 12 7.89 24.55 4.23
C ALA A 12 8.01 26.01 4.70
N LYS A 13 6.93 26.60 5.21
CA LYS A 13 6.95 27.96 5.81
C LYS A 13 7.82 28.00 7.07
N LEU A 14 7.69 27.00 7.95
CA LEU A 14 8.51 26.93 9.17
C LEU A 14 10.01 26.77 8.87
N VAL A 15 10.34 25.92 7.89
CA VAL A 15 11.74 25.76 7.44
C VAL A 15 12.28 27.08 6.87
N GLN A 16 11.48 27.84 6.12
CA GLN A 16 11.89 29.13 5.55
C GLN A 16 12.01 30.24 6.59
N SER A 17 11.26 30.17 7.68
CA SER A 17 11.32 31.17 8.77
C SER A 17 12.33 30.84 9.87
N ASP A 18 13.12 29.79 9.69
CA ASP A 18 14.10 29.30 10.69
C ASP A 18 13.42 28.81 12.00
N GLU A 19 12.17 28.40 11.89
CA GLU A 19 11.34 27.86 12.98
C GLU A 19 11.00 26.37 12.75
N SER A 20 11.91 25.65 12.06
CA SER A 20 11.68 24.25 11.70
C SER A 20 11.53 23.36 12.95
N PRO A 21 10.60 22.38 12.93
CA PRO A 21 10.52 21.41 13.99
C PRO A 21 11.72 20.45 13.97
N ASP A 22 12.11 19.93 15.13
CA ASP A 22 13.18 18.94 15.24
C ASP A 22 12.85 17.64 14.52
N THR A 23 11.58 17.25 14.52
CA THR A 23 11.08 16.03 13.88
C THR A 23 9.74 16.28 13.17
N PHE A 24 9.52 15.54 12.10
CA PHE A 24 8.27 15.54 11.34
C PHE A 24 7.88 14.10 11.02
N PRO A 25 6.58 13.71 11.13
CA PRO A 25 6.15 12.36 10.83
C PRO A 25 6.47 11.96 9.40
N PHE A 26 7.03 10.77 9.24
CA PHE A 26 7.27 10.20 7.91
C PHE A 26 5.94 9.86 7.23
N GLU A 27 5.84 10.20 5.96
CA GLU A 27 4.75 9.80 5.08
C GLU A 27 5.28 9.47 3.69
N THR A 28 4.90 8.32 3.16
CA THR A 28 5.31 7.88 1.82
C THR A 28 4.86 8.84 0.71
N SER A 29 3.75 9.57 0.91
CA SER A 29 3.23 10.56 -0.05
C SER A 29 4.17 11.74 -0.27
N ASN A 30 5.07 12.02 0.68
CA ASN A 30 6.05 13.09 0.57
C ASN A 30 7.48 12.59 0.34
N TYR A 31 7.69 11.30 0.23
CA TYR A 31 8.99 10.74 -0.05
C TYR A 31 9.08 10.34 -1.54
N PRO A 32 10.08 10.74 -2.33
CA PRO A 32 11.25 11.56 -1.96
C PRO A 32 11.05 13.07 -2.19
N TYR A 33 9.83 13.52 -2.52
CA TYR A 33 9.57 14.91 -2.91
C TYR A 33 10.00 15.93 -1.85
N GLY A 34 9.69 15.68 -0.56
CA GLY A 34 10.09 16.54 0.54
C GLY A 34 11.61 16.66 0.70
N ILE A 35 12.35 15.60 0.38
CA ILE A 35 13.82 15.62 0.35
C ILE A 35 14.31 16.51 -0.79
N TYR A 36 13.74 16.35 -1.98
CA TYR A 36 14.07 17.18 -3.14
C TYR A 36 13.80 18.67 -2.90
N GLN A 37 12.77 18.98 -2.10
CA GLN A 37 12.44 20.36 -1.69
C GLN A 37 13.26 20.87 -0.50
N ASN A 38 14.24 20.10 -0.01
CA ASN A 38 15.07 20.42 1.16
C ASN A 38 14.26 20.66 2.46
N LEU A 39 13.11 19.95 2.60
CA LEU A 39 12.32 20.02 3.83
C LEU A 39 12.86 19.11 4.94
N PHE A 40 13.69 18.13 4.58
CA PHE A 40 14.27 17.17 5.52
C PHE A 40 15.79 17.15 5.41
N GLN A 41 16.43 16.99 6.54
CA GLN A 41 17.87 16.78 6.64
C GLN A 41 18.18 15.27 6.70
N THR A 42 19.37 14.89 6.25
CA THR A 42 19.87 13.53 6.45
C THR A 42 20.09 13.26 7.93
N ILE A 43 19.83 12.01 8.34
CA ILE A 43 20.17 11.53 9.68
C ILE A 43 21.56 10.89 9.75
N ASP A 44 22.28 10.83 8.62
CA ASP A 44 23.65 10.33 8.59
C ASP A 44 24.54 11.15 9.53
N GLY A 45 25.30 10.47 10.37
CA GLY A 45 26.14 11.11 11.40
C GLY A 45 25.39 11.50 12.68
N VAL A 46 24.05 11.41 12.71
CA VAL A 46 23.24 11.60 13.92
C VAL A 46 22.78 10.26 14.47
N VAL A 47 22.35 9.35 13.59
CA VAL A 47 21.92 7.99 13.93
C VAL A 47 22.72 6.98 13.12
N ASP A 48 23.44 6.08 13.80
CA ASP A 48 24.11 4.97 13.12
C ASP A 48 23.14 3.80 12.94
N THR A 49 22.55 3.70 11.75
CA THR A 49 21.62 2.62 11.39
C THR A 49 22.29 1.29 11.06
N ASN A 50 23.62 1.15 11.26
CA ASN A 50 24.36 -0.10 11.07
C ASN A 50 24.59 -0.86 12.37
N THR A 51 24.12 -0.34 13.51
CA THR A 51 24.21 -1.02 14.79
C THR A 51 23.22 -2.19 14.91
N GLU A 52 23.42 -3.05 15.89
CA GLU A 52 22.59 -4.23 16.15
C GLU A 52 21.11 -3.86 16.37
N ASP A 53 20.83 -2.72 16.97
CA ASP A 53 19.48 -2.22 17.23
C ASP A 53 18.65 -2.03 15.95
N TRP A 54 19.30 -1.85 14.78
CA TRP A 54 18.66 -1.57 13.49
C TRP A 54 18.67 -2.76 12.52
N VAL A 55 19.25 -3.91 12.91
CA VAL A 55 19.48 -5.04 11.98
C VAL A 55 18.20 -5.52 11.32
N ASP A 56 17.08 -5.57 12.05
CA ASP A 56 15.79 -6.03 11.53
C ASP A 56 15.14 -5.02 10.59
N TYR A 57 15.43 -3.74 10.78
CA TYR A 57 14.87 -2.64 9.97
C TYR A 57 15.77 -2.24 8.81
N LYS A 58 17.04 -2.62 8.84
CA LYS A 58 18.05 -2.24 7.84
C LYS A 58 17.61 -2.50 6.39
N PRO A 59 17.02 -3.67 6.05
CA PRO A 59 16.57 -3.94 4.68
C PRO A 59 15.50 -2.97 4.19
N ILE A 60 14.73 -2.38 5.10
CA ILE A 60 13.68 -1.41 4.78
C ILE A 60 14.27 -0.01 4.74
N ILE A 61 15.10 0.37 5.72
CA ILE A 61 15.82 1.65 5.75
C ILE A 61 16.60 1.86 4.46
N ASP A 62 17.29 0.82 3.97
CA ASP A 62 18.06 0.89 2.74
C ASP A 62 17.21 1.17 1.48
N LYS A 63 15.93 0.81 1.49
CA LYS A 63 14.99 1.14 0.41
C LYS A 63 14.56 2.61 0.42
N PHE A 64 14.63 3.25 1.57
CA PHE A 64 14.38 4.69 1.74
C PHE A 64 15.65 5.54 1.68
N ASN A 65 16.74 4.98 1.18
CA ASN A 65 17.96 5.71 0.87
C ASN A 65 17.75 6.57 -0.39
N TRP A 66 18.04 7.85 -0.31
CA TRP A 66 17.96 8.76 -1.44
C TRP A 66 19.30 9.47 -1.67
N GLY A 67 19.85 9.28 -2.87
CA GLY A 67 21.16 9.87 -3.20
C GLY A 67 22.31 9.38 -2.32
N GLY A 68 22.24 8.16 -1.80
CA GLY A 68 23.24 7.58 -0.90
C GLY A 68 23.13 8.07 0.55
N LYS A 69 22.01 8.71 0.93
CA LYS A 69 21.78 9.27 2.26
C LYS A 69 20.48 8.72 2.87
N VAL A 70 20.46 8.58 4.18
CA VAL A 70 19.30 8.17 4.97
C VAL A 70 18.63 9.41 5.58
N TYR A 71 17.31 9.51 5.42
CA TYR A 71 16.51 10.62 5.91
C TYR A 71 15.48 10.23 6.97
N THR A 72 15.21 8.95 7.12
CA THR A 72 14.23 8.47 8.09
C THR A 72 14.70 7.20 8.76
N PRO A 73 14.78 7.17 10.11
CA PRO A 73 14.93 5.94 10.85
C PRO A 73 13.58 5.22 10.87
N ILE A 74 13.57 3.96 10.48
CA ILE A 74 12.35 3.14 10.53
C ILE A 74 12.36 2.39 11.85
N VAL A 75 11.42 2.72 12.72
CA VAL A 75 11.30 2.16 14.08
C VAL A 75 10.12 1.21 14.23
N ASP A 76 9.24 1.19 13.24
CA ASP A 76 8.07 0.31 13.21
C ASP A 76 7.66 0.03 11.75
N VAL A 77 7.21 -1.19 11.52
CA VAL A 77 6.73 -1.64 10.21
C VAL A 77 5.40 -2.35 10.39
N ASN A 78 4.36 -1.70 9.93
CA ASN A 78 3.03 -2.28 9.93
C ASN A 78 2.63 -2.68 8.51
N PRO A 79 1.98 -3.84 8.32
CA PRO A 79 1.45 -4.21 7.01
C PRO A 79 0.42 -3.17 6.58
N ALA A 80 0.67 -2.52 5.44
CA ALA A 80 -0.21 -1.48 4.91
C ALA A 80 -1.55 -2.04 4.43
N THR A 81 -1.55 -3.31 4.03
CA THR A 81 -2.71 -3.95 3.42
C THR A 81 -2.80 -5.41 3.84
N LEU A 82 -3.94 -5.79 4.37
CA LEU A 82 -4.27 -7.17 4.74
C LEU A 82 -5.60 -7.55 4.12
N LEU A 83 -5.71 -8.77 3.64
CA LEU A 83 -6.98 -9.36 3.27
C LEU A 83 -7.64 -9.92 4.54
N TRP A 84 -8.70 -9.25 4.98
CA TRP A 84 -9.52 -9.73 6.08
C TRP A 84 -10.68 -10.55 5.52
N TYR A 85 -10.98 -11.66 6.15
CA TYR A 85 -12.16 -12.46 5.82
C TYR A 85 -12.86 -12.94 7.09
N ARG A 86 -14.17 -13.12 6.98
CA ARG A 86 -14.97 -13.65 8.07
C ARG A 86 -15.02 -15.17 7.96
N LYS A 87 -14.39 -15.85 8.92
CA LYS A 87 -14.26 -17.32 8.91
C LYS A 87 -15.62 -18.03 8.87
N SER A 88 -16.61 -17.54 9.62
CA SER A 88 -17.96 -18.11 9.58
C SER A 88 -18.58 -18.07 8.17
N ILE A 89 -18.35 -17.01 7.38
CA ILE A 89 -18.84 -16.94 6.00
C ILE A 89 -18.16 -17.99 5.11
N ILE A 90 -16.88 -18.23 5.29
CA ILE A 90 -16.14 -19.26 4.56
C ILE A 90 -16.75 -20.64 4.88
N GLU A 91 -16.95 -20.95 6.15
CA GLU A 91 -17.52 -22.21 6.63
C GLU A 91 -18.97 -22.42 6.17
N GLU A 92 -19.84 -21.41 6.33
CA GLU A 92 -21.26 -21.43 5.95
C GLU A 92 -21.47 -21.65 4.45
N ASN A 93 -20.54 -21.18 3.60
CA ASN A 93 -20.59 -21.37 2.15
C ASN A 93 -19.82 -22.59 1.67
N GLY A 94 -19.23 -23.37 2.57
CA GLY A 94 -18.48 -24.58 2.24
C GLY A 94 -17.21 -24.32 1.43
N PHE A 95 -16.60 -23.18 1.63
CA PHE A 95 -15.33 -22.82 0.99
C PHE A 95 -14.14 -23.36 1.79
N ASP A 96 -13.03 -23.61 1.08
CA ASP A 96 -11.75 -23.88 1.72
C ASP A 96 -11.27 -22.65 2.49
N ASP A 97 -10.67 -22.84 3.68
CA ASP A 97 -10.13 -21.74 4.46
C ASP A 97 -8.94 -21.09 3.73
N PRO A 98 -8.99 -19.77 3.42
CA PRO A 98 -7.91 -19.07 2.75
C PRO A 98 -6.55 -19.19 3.44
N TRP A 99 -6.53 -19.24 4.78
CA TRP A 99 -5.29 -19.43 5.53
C TRP A 99 -4.70 -20.83 5.32
N GLU A 100 -5.52 -21.88 5.36
CA GLU A 100 -5.04 -23.24 5.10
C GLU A 100 -4.54 -23.41 3.66
N LEU A 101 -5.22 -22.76 2.71
CA LEU A 101 -4.75 -22.72 1.31
C LEU A 101 -3.41 -22.00 1.18
N PHE A 102 -3.22 -20.91 1.93
CA PHE A 102 -1.95 -20.17 1.95
C PHE A 102 -0.81 -21.02 2.50
N GLU A 103 -1.02 -21.72 3.62
CA GLU A 103 0.00 -22.61 4.20
C GLU A 103 0.40 -23.76 3.27
N LYS A 104 -0.53 -24.22 2.43
CA LYS A 104 -0.29 -25.26 1.41
C LYS A 104 0.31 -24.70 0.10
N GLY A 105 0.45 -23.37 -0.05
CA GLY A 105 0.86 -22.74 -1.29
C GLY A 105 -0.22 -22.77 -2.40
N GLU A 106 -1.46 -23.03 -2.05
CA GLU A 106 -2.61 -23.16 -2.96
C GLU A 106 -3.47 -21.88 -3.02
N TRP A 107 -3.22 -20.90 -2.14
CA TRP A 107 -3.89 -19.60 -2.17
C TRP A 107 -3.38 -18.76 -3.33
N THR A 108 -4.06 -18.85 -4.46
CA THR A 108 -3.73 -18.16 -5.70
C THR A 108 -4.81 -17.16 -6.07
N TRP A 109 -4.50 -16.20 -6.94
CA TRP A 109 -5.51 -15.28 -7.49
C TRP A 109 -6.66 -16.02 -8.16
N SER A 110 -6.36 -17.09 -8.90
CA SER A 110 -7.41 -17.90 -9.54
C SER A 110 -8.35 -18.52 -8.52
N LYS A 111 -7.81 -19.04 -7.40
CA LYS A 111 -8.64 -19.61 -6.33
C LYS A 111 -9.46 -18.55 -5.62
N CYS A 112 -8.87 -17.40 -5.34
CA CYS A 112 -9.56 -16.25 -4.73
C CYS A 112 -10.74 -15.78 -5.60
N ILE A 113 -10.53 -15.60 -6.91
CA ILE A 113 -11.57 -15.17 -7.84
C ILE A 113 -12.65 -16.24 -8.01
N GLU A 114 -12.28 -17.53 -8.05
CA GLU A 114 -13.26 -18.62 -8.08
C GLU A 114 -14.20 -18.57 -6.88
N MET A 115 -13.64 -18.38 -5.67
CA MET A 115 -14.43 -18.25 -4.44
C MET A 115 -15.28 -16.99 -4.45
N ALA A 116 -14.72 -15.87 -4.92
CA ALA A 116 -15.43 -14.60 -5.05
C ALA A 116 -16.67 -14.74 -5.95
N ARG A 117 -16.52 -15.34 -7.13
CA ARG A 117 -17.63 -15.58 -8.07
C ARG A 117 -18.75 -16.46 -7.47
N LYS A 118 -18.37 -17.48 -6.70
CA LYS A 118 -19.35 -18.36 -6.04
C LYS A 118 -20.09 -17.68 -4.89
N PHE A 119 -19.45 -16.70 -4.25
CA PHE A 119 -20.04 -15.98 -3.11
C PHE A 119 -20.91 -14.81 -3.55
N THR A 120 -20.56 -14.13 -4.65
CA THR A 120 -21.19 -12.89 -5.08
C THR A 120 -22.61 -13.12 -5.57
N ASP A 121 -23.54 -12.34 -5.04
CA ASP A 121 -24.96 -12.32 -5.36
C ASP A 121 -25.47 -10.88 -5.20
N PRO A 122 -25.31 -10.03 -6.23
CA PRO A 122 -25.67 -8.61 -6.17
C PRO A 122 -27.14 -8.36 -5.88
N ASP A 123 -28.03 -9.25 -6.33
CA ASP A 123 -29.47 -9.14 -6.09
C ASP A 123 -29.82 -9.23 -4.60
N ASN A 124 -28.99 -9.93 -3.83
CA ASN A 124 -29.07 -10.05 -2.37
C ASN A 124 -28.00 -9.21 -1.63
N ALA A 125 -27.42 -8.21 -2.29
CA ALA A 125 -26.38 -7.33 -1.74
C ALA A 125 -25.16 -8.08 -1.16
N LYS A 126 -24.77 -9.19 -1.78
CA LYS A 126 -23.58 -9.95 -1.42
C LYS A 126 -22.47 -9.67 -2.41
N TYR A 127 -21.36 -9.15 -1.91
CA TYR A 127 -20.16 -8.80 -2.68
C TYR A 127 -18.95 -9.47 -2.04
N ALA A 128 -18.06 -10.01 -2.87
CA ALA A 128 -16.88 -10.71 -2.36
C ALA A 128 -15.82 -9.76 -1.82
N PHE A 129 -15.70 -8.59 -2.42
CA PHE A 129 -14.66 -7.64 -2.06
C PHE A 129 -15.25 -6.30 -1.64
N ASP A 130 -14.65 -5.73 -0.60
CA ASP A 130 -14.84 -4.37 -0.16
C ASP A 130 -13.52 -3.86 0.42
N GLY A 131 -13.30 -2.56 0.43
CA GLY A 131 -12.18 -1.95 1.11
C GLY A 131 -11.50 -0.82 0.36
N TYR A 132 -11.01 0.11 1.15
CA TYR A 132 -10.24 1.24 0.67
C TYR A 132 -8.88 0.77 0.14
N GLY A 133 -8.51 1.25 -1.04
CA GLY A 133 -7.21 0.95 -1.62
C GLY A 133 -7.04 -0.47 -2.17
N LEU A 134 -8.14 -1.20 -2.40
CA LEU A 134 -8.13 -2.57 -2.92
C LEU A 134 -7.27 -2.71 -4.17
N ASP A 135 -7.41 -1.81 -5.15
CA ASP A 135 -6.63 -1.85 -6.40
C ASP A 135 -5.12 -1.77 -6.14
N HIS A 136 -4.70 -0.87 -5.24
CA HIS A 136 -3.30 -0.73 -4.86
C HIS A 136 -2.77 -1.98 -4.14
N ALA A 137 -3.61 -2.59 -3.31
CA ALA A 137 -3.28 -3.84 -2.62
C ALA A 137 -2.99 -4.96 -3.62
N PHE A 138 -3.86 -5.13 -4.60
CA PHE A 138 -3.68 -6.14 -5.64
C PHE A 138 -2.45 -5.88 -6.51
N ILE A 139 -2.23 -4.63 -6.95
CA ILE A 139 -1.04 -4.26 -7.70
C ILE A 139 0.24 -4.54 -6.89
N ALA A 140 0.25 -4.26 -5.59
CA ALA A 140 1.40 -4.52 -4.73
C ALA A 140 1.80 -6.01 -4.70
N THR A 141 0.86 -6.94 -4.89
CA THR A 141 1.14 -8.38 -4.95
C THR A 141 1.95 -8.80 -6.18
N THR A 142 2.04 -7.95 -7.21
CA THR A 142 2.91 -8.20 -8.38
C THR A 142 4.39 -8.09 -8.04
N GLY A 143 4.74 -7.52 -6.88
CA GLY A 143 6.10 -7.24 -6.45
C GLY A 143 6.78 -6.07 -7.19
N LYS A 144 6.02 -5.35 -8.04
CA LYS A 144 6.54 -4.19 -8.79
C LYS A 144 5.68 -2.94 -8.56
N PRO A 145 6.29 -1.76 -8.36
CA PRO A 145 5.55 -0.51 -8.35
C PRO A 145 5.15 -0.11 -9.79
N LEU A 146 4.07 0.63 -9.94
CA LEU A 146 3.64 1.18 -11.25
C LEU A 146 4.70 2.11 -11.85
N ILE A 147 5.37 2.86 -11.00
CA ILE A 147 6.51 3.71 -11.37
C ILE A 147 7.70 3.27 -10.50
N GLY A 148 8.74 2.83 -11.13
CA GLY A 148 9.98 2.40 -10.49
C GLY A 148 11.11 3.42 -10.63
N LEU A 149 12.24 3.13 -9.99
CA LEU A 149 13.48 3.87 -10.13
C LEU A 149 14.57 2.87 -10.55
N GLU A 150 15.09 3.02 -11.76
CA GLU A 150 16.17 2.19 -12.29
C GLU A 150 17.36 3.06 -12.69
N SER A 151 18.52 2.78 -12.12
CA SER A 151 19.75 3.56 -12.36
C SER A 151 19.56 5.09 -12.20
N GLY A 152 18.76 5.50 -11.20
CA GLY A 152 18.46 6.91 -10.90
C GLY A 152 17.45 7.56 -11.86
N LYS A 153 16.77 6.79 -12.73
CA LYS A 153 15.73 7.28 -13.64
C LYS A 153 14.38 6.67 -13.31
N LEU A 154 13.34 7.47 -13.40
CA LEU A 154 11.98 6.99 -13.29
C LEU A 154 11.65 6.13 -14.52
N VAL A 155 11.11 4.95 -14.25
CA VAL A 155 10.62 4.01 -15.27
C VAL A 155 9.16 3.69 -15.04
N SER A 156 8.41 3.56 -16.12
CA SER A 156 7.02 3.11 -16.07
C SER A 156 6.97 1.59 -16.20
N ASN A 157 6.34 0.92 -15.25
CA ASN A 157 6.12 -0.52 -15.26
C ASN A 157 4.69 -0.89 -15.73
N LEU A 158 3.94 0.05 -16.28
CA LEU A 158 2.55 -0.17 -16.70
C LEU A 158 2.40 -1.29 -17.73
N TYR A 159 3.45 -1.57 -18.51
CA TYR A 159 3.50 -2.65 -19.51
C TYR A 159 4.21 -3.91 -19.00
N ASP A 160 4.47 -4.01 -17.71
CA ASP A 160 4.95 -5.27 -17.13
C ASP A 160 3.83 -6.32 -17.18
N ALA A 161 4.13 -7.51 -17.65
CA ALA A 161 3.13 -8.56 -17.87
C ALA A 161 2.34 -8.95 -16.60
N ASN A 162 2.96 -8.87 -15.42
CA ASN A 162 2.25 -9.14 -14.16
C ASN A 162 1.32 -7.99 -13.78
N ILE A 163 1.73 -6.75 -14.05
CA ILE A 163 0.89 -5.58 -13.81
C ILE A 163 -0.28 -5.57 -14.79
N GLU A 164 -0.07 -5.81 -16.08
CA GLU A 164 -1.16 -5.93 -17.07
C GLU A 164 -2.15 -7.01 -16.67
N LYS A 165 -1.68 -8.20 -16.31
CA LYS A 165 -2.53 -9.29 -15.83
C LYS A 165 -3.31 -8.92 -14.57
N CYS A 166 -2.69 -8.21 -13.64
CA CYS A 166 -3.37 -7.71 -12.44
C CYS A 166 -4.45 -6.69 -12.78
N MET A 167 -4.16 -5.75 -13.67
CA MET A 167 -5.13 -4.74 -14.13
C MET A 167 -6.32 -5.36 -14.86
N ASP A 168 -6.09 -6.37 -15.69
CA ASP A 168 -7.17 -7.10 -16.36
C ASP A 168 -8.06 -7.83 -15.38
N MET A 169 -7.47 -8.43 -14.34
CA MET A 169 -8.21 -9.05 -13.24
C MET A 169 -9.05 -8.03 -12.48
N LEU A 170 -8.48 -6.87 -12.13
CA LEU A 170 -9.19 -5.82 -11.40
C LEU A 170 -10.39 -5.26 -12.19
N ARG A 171 -10.32 -5.23 -13.53
CA ARG A 171 -11.46 -4.85 -14.36
C ARG A 171 -12.66 -5.78 -14.17
N THR A 172 -12.44 -7.06 -13.90
CA THR A 172 -13.54 -8.01 -13.66
C THR A 172 -14.28 -7.74 -12.35
N PHE A 173 -13.66 -7.04 -11.39
CA PHE A 173 -14.29 -6.73 -10.10
C PHE A 173 -15.43 -5.72 -10.22
N ASP A 174 -15.28 -4.78 -11.16
CA ASP A 174 -16.25 -3.72 -11.42
C ASP A 174 -17.10 -4.01 -12.69
N ASP A 175 -16.91 -5.21 -13.30
CA ASP A 175 -17.72 -5.64 -14.43
C ASP A 175 -19.19 -5.73 -14.05
N THR A 176 -20.08 -5.19 -14.89
CA THR A 176 -21.52 -5.13 -14.64
C THR A 176 -22.18 -6.50 -14.57
N GLN A 177 -21.54 -7.54 -15.08
CA GLN A 177 -22.04 -8.91 -15.03
C GLN A 177 -21.55 -9.69 -13.82
N GLU A 178 -20.29 -9.47 -13.41
CA GLU A 178 -19.68 -10.17 -12.29
C GLU A 178 -19.89 -9.47 -10.95
N GLN A 179 -19.73 -8.13 -10.91
CA GLN A 179 -19.94 -7.27 -9.74
C GLN A 179 -19.30 -7.82 -8.44
N LEU A 180 -18.04 -8.26 -8.53
CA LEU A 180 -17.39 -8.93 -7.40
C LEU A 180 -17.09 -7.97 -6.23
N ARG A 181 -17.02 -6.66 -6.52
CA ARG A 181 -16.75 -5.61 -5.56
C ARG A 181 -18.03 -4.88 -5.14
N TYR A 182 -18.08 -4.49 -3.87
CA TYR A 182 -19.11 -3.55 -3.39
C TYR A 182 -19.07 -2.24 -4.22
N PRO A 183 -20.22 -1.72 -4.68
CA PRO A 183 -20.25 -0.58 -5.58
C PRO A 183 -19.59 0.68 -4.99
N ARG A 184 -18.61 1.26 -5.70
CA ARG A 184 -17.84 2.45 -5.26
C ARG A 184 -18.71 3.69 -5.03
N GLU A 185 -19.83 3.78 -5.73
CA GLU A 185 -20.79 4.89 -5.58
C GLU A 185 -21.42 4.92 -4.18
N ILE A 186 -21.53 3.76 -3.53
CA ILE A 186 -22.03 3.62 -2.17
C ILE A 186 -20.88 3.84 -1.15
N GLU A 187 -19.65 3.48 -1.51
CA GLU A 187 -18.44 3.62 -0.70
C GLU A 187 -18.12 5.09 -0.36
N ASN A 188 -18.51 6.04 -1.23
CA ASN A 188 -18.31 7.48 -1.01
C ASN A 188 -19.20 8.07 0.10
N ASN A 189 -20.11 7.32 0.68
CA ASN A 189 -20.90 7.70 1.86
C ASN A 189 -20.22 7.32 3.18
N TRP A 190 -18.88 7.27 3.19
CA TRP A 190 -18.13 7.05 4.42
C TRP A 190 -18.37 8.21 5.38
N THR A 191 -19.28 8.03 6.32
CA THR A 191 -19.39 8.88 7.51
C THR A 191 -18.58 8.24 8.61
N PRO A 192 -17.61 8.97 9.20
CA PRO A 192 -16.81 8.48 10.31
C PRO A 192 -17.66 8.16 11.54
#